data_998014f0f1af1cc363309d4d04b9b9c1
#
_entry.id   998014f0f1af1cc363309d4d04b9b9c1
#
_cell.length_a   1.000
_cell.length_b   1.000
_cell.length_c   1.000
_cell.angle_alpha   90.00
_cell.angle_beta   90.00
_cell.angle_gamma   90.00
#
_symmetry.space_group_name_H-M   'P 1'
#
loop_
_entity.id
_entity.type
_entity.pdbx_description
1 polymer ?
#
loop_
_entity_poly.entity_id
_entity_poly.type
_entity_poly.pdbx_seq_one_letter_code
_entity_poly.pdbx_strand_id
1 'polypeptide(L)'
;MMGSKTRMQGKVSPERSATTPVYVGIDVCKERLDVHIHPLGLTLAFANSAEGIKRLKRSLKAHEVALVAMEATGKFHRAAHRSLHADGFAVAVVNPLRSRLFAEAMGALAKTDRVDCRMLAILGESLKPGAATPQSELMETLQELTRCRDAAVAARTALLNQLGATTARPAAVEIKRQLRAAETAIENLEAEIEALIGAEPRLARRLAILTSIPGVGTVTAIALIVGLAEIGSLSAKQAAMIVGLAPIAWDSGQSRGTRHIKGGRAHVRRALYMAAVSAARCNRALKAFYDRLLVNGKTPKVALIAVMRKLVILANTLVCENRTWEPHHA
;
A
#
# COMPACT_ATOMS: atom_id res chain seq x y z
N MET A 1 -9.43 63.62 56.18
CA MET A 1 -8.57 63.60 54.95
C MET A 1 -8.90 62.38 54.12
N MET A 2 -9.38 62.59 52.91
CA MET A 2 -9.92 61.59 51.98
C MET A 2 -8.78 60.84 51.27
N GLY A 3 -8.81 59.53 51.34
CA GLY A 3 -7.90 58.68 50.57
C GLY A 3 -8.66 57.92 49.41
N SER A 4 -8.33 58.38 48.21
CA SER A 4 -8.90 57.93 46.96
C SER A 4 -8.58 56.42 46.72
N LYS A 5 -9.63 55.59 46.43
CA LYS A 5 -9.49 54.22 45.97
C LYS A 5 -9.41 54.20 44.43
N THR A 6 -8.25 53.99 43.89
CA THR A 6 -8.06 53.74 42.45
C THR A 6 -8.45 52.32 42.13
N ARG A 7 -9.51 52.15 41.33
CA ARG A 7 -10.04 50.89 40.84
C ARG A 7 -9.26 50.50 39.57
N MET A 8 -8.36 49.52 39.69
CA MET A 8 -7.72 48.93 38.49
C MET A 8 -8.75 48.06 37.73
N GLN A 9 -9.14 48.52 36.57
CA GLN A 9 -9.87 47.70 35.60
C GLN A 9 -8.90 46.76 34.89
N GLY A 10 -8.91 45.47 35.26
CA GLY A 10 -8.25 44.44 34.51
C GLY A 10 -8.90 44.25 33.13
N LYS A 11 -8.13 44.48 32.06
CA LYS A 11 -8.49 44.10 30.69
C LYS A 11 -8.54 42.58 30.64
N VAL A 12 -9.74 42.02 30.54
CA VAL A 12 -9.95 40.64 30.17
C VAL A 12 -9.69 40.54 28.67
N SER A 13 -8.57 39.90 28.31
CA SER A 13 -8.31 39.49 26.92
C SER A 13 -9.38 38.49 26.51
N PRO A 14 -9.95 38.56 25.31
CA PRO A 14 -10.90 37.56 24.86
C PRO A 14 -10.15 36.22 24.72
N GLU A 15 -10.53 35.26 25.58
CA GLU A 15 -10.15 33.88 25.39
C GLU A 15 -10.55 33.47 23.97
N ARG A 16 -9.58 33.09 23.13
CA ARG A 16 -9.85 32.36 21.90
C ARG A 16 -10.63 31.10 22.29
N SER A 17 -11.90 31.03 21.95
CA SER A 17 -12.68 29.81 22.09
C SER A 17 -11.92 28.73 21.35
N ALA A 18 -11.43 27.75 22.08
CA ALA A 18 -10.74 26.60 21.51
C ALA A 18 -11.75 25.88 20.59
N THR A 19 -11.61 26.08 19.29
CA THR A 19 -12.41 25.36 18.31
C THR A 19 -12.06 23.87 18.45
N THR A 20 -13.05 23.05 18.75
CA THR A 20 -12.84 21.60 18.87
C THR A 20 -12.40 21.07 17.52
N PRO A 21 -11.25 20.37 17.43
CA PRO A 21 -10.79 19.83 16.16
C PRO A 21 -11.78 18.82 15.62
N VAL A 22 -12.01 18.86 14.30
CA VAL A 22 -12.94 17.97 13.63
C VAL A 22 -12.21 16.90 12.83
N TYR A 23 -12.85 15.74 12.72
CA TYR A 23 -12.41 14.61 11.91
C TYR A 23 -13.39 14.41 10.76
N VAL A 24 -12.84 14.29 9.54
CA VAL A 24 -13.64 14.21 8.33
C VAL A 24 -13.53 12.80 7.75
N GLY A 25 -14.65 12.15 7.50
CA GLY A 25 -14.71 10.89 6.78
C GLY A 25 -15.25 11.12 5.37
N ILE A 26 -14.56 10.60 4.37
CA ILE A 26 -14.98 10.69 2.97
C ILE A 26 -15.12 9.29 2.40
N ASP A 27 -16.36 8.89 2.10
CA ASP A 27 -16.61 7.75 1.23
C ASP A 27 -16.54 8.20 -0.24
N VAL A 28 -15.80 7.41 -1.05
CA VAL A 28 -15.43 7.82 -2.40
C VAL A 28 -16.02 6.86 -3.43
N CYS A 29 -16.88 7.36 -4.29
CA CYS A 29 -17.29 6.64 -5.49
C CYS A 29 -16.82 7.35 -6.77
N LYS A 30 -17.13 6.79 -7.93
CA LYS A 30 -16.71 7.33 -9.24
C LYS A 30 -17.19 8.77 -9.45
N GLU A 31 -18.43 9.06 -9.06
CA GLU A 31 -19.11 10.30 -9.41
C GLU A 31 -19.32 11.23 -8.21
N ARG A 32 -19.20 10.71 -6.99
CA ARG A 32 -19.57 11.42 -5.77
C ARG A 32 -18.58 11.16 -4.62
N LEU A 33 -18.47 12.18 -3.77
CA LEU A 33 -17.78 12.15 -2.48
C LEU A 33 -18.82 12.40 -1.38
N ASP A 34 -19.09 11.40 -0.54
CA ASP A 34 -19.95 11.52 0.63
C ASP A 34 -19.08 11.84 1.84
N VAL A 35 -19.41 12.95 2.51
CA VAL A 35 -18.54 13.55 3.53
C VAL A 35 -19.29 13.64 4.85
N HIS A 36 -18.66 13.21 5.94
CA HIS A 36 -19.15 13.42 7.29
C HIS A 36 -18.12 14.16 8.14
N ILE A 37 -18.55 15.18 8.88
CA ILE A 37 -17.72 15.97 9.78
C ILE A 37 -18.08 15.65 11.22
N HIS A 38 -17.23 14.97 11.92
CA HIS A 38 -17.36 14.56 13.31
C HIS A 38 -16.56 15.49 14.23
N PRO A 39 -17.07 15.91 15.42
CA PRO A 39 -18.33 15.52 16.06
C PRO A 39 -19.54 16.37 15.64
N LEU A 40 -19.42 17.28 14.69
CA LEU A 40 -20.50 18.23 14.33
C LEU A 40 -21.75 17.55 13.75
N GLY A 41 -21.66 16.27 13.34
CA GLY A 41 -22.79 15.54 12.76
C GLY A 41 -23.18 16.00 11.36
N LEU A 42 -22.39 16.87 10.72
CA LEU A 42 -22.67 17.40 9.39
C LEU A 42 -22.39 16.35 8.32
N THR A 43 -23.35 16.14 7.42
CA THR A 43 -23.19 15.27 6.25
C THR A 43 -23.39 16.09 4.98
N LEU A 44 -22.44 16.00 4.07
CA LEU A 44 -22.39 16.75 2.82
C LEU A 44 -22.10 15.78 1.67
N ALA A 45 -22.45 16.19 0.44
CA ALA A 45 -22.12 15.45 -0.76
C ALA A 45 -21.57 16.39 -1.84
N PHE A 46 -20.52 15.95 -2.54
CA PHE A 46 -19.90 16.70 -3.61
C PHE A 46 -19.68 15.79 -4.81
N ALA A 47 -19.69 16.37 -6.03
CA ALA A 47 -19.27 15.64 -7.20
C ALA A 47 -17.77 15.28 -7.10
N ASN A 48 -17.39 14.08 -7.51
CA ASN A 48 -15.97 13.68 -7.62
C ASN A 48 -15.36 14.22 -8.91
N SER A 49 -15.32 15.55 -9.00
CA SER A 49 -14.78 16.33 -10.11
C SER A 49 -13.92 17.49 -9.57
N ALA A 50 -13.12 18.11 -10.42
CA ALA A 50 -12.27 19.23 -10.02
C ALA A 50 -13.06 20.34 -9.30
N GLU A 51 -14.25 20.68 -9.81
CA GLU A 51 -15.11 21.72 -9.19
C GLU A 51 -15.74 21.24 -7.87
N GLY A 52 -16.19 19.99 -7.79
CA GLY A 52 -16.73 19.42 -6.55
C GLY A 52 -15.68 19.33 -5.46
N ILE A 53 -14.44 18.92 -5.78
CA ILE A 53 -13.32 18.88 -4.86
C ILE A 53 -12.95 20.31 -4.38
N LYS A 54 -13.01 21.32 -5.26
CA LYS A 54 -12.80 22.73 -4.89
C LYS A 54 -13.86 23.22 -3.89
N ARG A 55 -15.13 22.84 -4.08
CA ARG A 55 -16.23 23.13 -3.15
C ARG A 55 -16.04 22.42 -1.82
N LEU A 56 -15.65 21.15 -1.84
CA LEU A 56 -15.30 20.37 -0.64
C LEU A 56 -14.21 21.11 0.17
N LYS A 57 -13.09 21.46 -0.46
CA LYS A 57 -11.99 22.18 0.21
C LYS A 57 -12.45 23.48 0.85
N ARG A 58 -13.30 24.26 0.17
CA ARG A 58 -13.86 25.51 0.70
C ARG A 58 -14.71 25.25 1.95
N SER A 59 -15.52 24.19 1.94
CA SER A 59 -16.33 23.79 3.09
C SER A 59 -15.45 23.37 4.27
N LEU A 60 -14.39 22.60 4.02
CA LEU A 60 -13.49 22.13 5.09
C LEU A 60 -12.66 23.24 5.72
N LYS A 61 -12.30 24.29 4.96
CA LYS A 61 -11.54 25.45 5.48
C LYS A 61 -12.30 26.27 6.54
N ALA A 62 -13.61 26.07 6.66
CA ALA A 62 -14.41 26.71 7.72
C ALA A 62 -14.23 26.02 9.09
N HIS A 63 -13.50 24.90 9.16
CA HIS A 63 -13.34 24.10 10.36
C HIS A 63 -11.84 23.84 10.64
N GLU A 64 -11.51 23.59 11.90
CA GLU A 64 -10.19 23.11 12.32
C GLU A 64 -10.09 21.58 12.07
N VAL A 65 -9.72 21.19 10.85
CA VAL A 65 -9.67 19.78 10.45
C VAL A 65 -8.39 19.13 10.95
N ALA A 66 -8.51 18.25 11.93
CA ALA A 66 -7.39 17.46 12.46
C ALA A 66 -6.94 16.35 11.50
N LEU A 67 -7.89 15.66 10.85
CA LEU A 67 -7.61 14.57 9.92
C LEU A 67 -8.79 14.36 8.98
N VAL A 68 -8.47 14.09 7.72
CA VAL A 68 -9.41 13.56 6.72
C VAL A 68 -9.11 12.09 6.52
N ALA A 69 -10.06 11.22 6.82
CA ALA A 69 -9.98 9.78 6.54
C ALA A 69 -10.80 9.46 5.28
N MET A 70 -10.19 8.83 4.28
CA MET A 70 -10.89 8.39 3.07
C MET A 70 -10.57 6.95 2.73
N GLU A 71 -11.52 6.24 2.11
CA GLU A 71 -11.31 4.87 1.71
C GLU A 71 -10.55 4.77 0.38
N ALA A 72 -9.65 3.78 0.29
CA ALA A 72 -8.88 3.50 -0.93
C ALA A 72 -9.73 2.80 -1.99
N THR A 73 -10.70 3.51 -2.59
CA THR A 73 -11.60 2.96 -3.61
C THR A 73 -11.02 3.11 -5.01
N GLY A 74 -10.37 2.06 -5.49
CA GLY A 74 -9.76 2.02 -6.83
C GLY A 74 -8.85 3.24 -7.10
N LYS A 75 -9.09 3.93 -8.24
CA LYS A 75 -8.41 5.18 -8.60
C LYS A 75 -9.18 6.45 -8.17
N PHE A 76 -10.42 6.29 -7.75
CA PHE A 76 -11.34 7.43 -7.60
C PHE A 76 -10.99 8.37 -6.45
N HIS A 77 -10.29 7.89 -5.42
CA HIS A 77 -9.82 8.72 -4.30
C HIS A 77 -8.61 9.61 -4.64
N ARG A 78 -7.85 9.29 -5.69
CA ARG A 78 -6.54 9.90 -5.97
C ARG A 78 -6.61 11.42 -6.18
N ALA A 79 -7.58 11.90 -6.98
CA ALA A 79 -7.73 13.33 -7.28
C ALA A 79 -8.09 14.13 -6.02
N ALA A 80 -9.03 13.64 -5.22
CA ALA A 80 -9.41 14.27 -3.95
C ALA A 80 -8.24 14.27 -2.97
N HIS A 81 -7.53 13.14 -2.83
CA HIS A 81 -6.36 13.02 -1.96
C HIS A 81 -5.27 14.05 -2.34
N ARG A 82 -4.85 14.10 -3.62
CA ARG A 82 -3.84 15.06 -4.09
C ARG A 82 -4.27 16.51 -3.83
N SER A 83 -5.52 16.85 -4.14
CA SER A 83 -6.02 18.20 -4.00
C SER A 83 -6.15 18.66 -2.54
N LEU A 84 -6.59 17.76 -1.64
CA LEU A 84 -6.67 18.06 -0.20
C LEU A 84 -5.27 18.18 0.41
N HIS A 85 -4.37 17.25 0.07
CA HIS A 85 -2.98 17.28 0.53
C HIS A 85 -2.25 18.56 0.08
N ALA A 86 -2.44 18.99 -1.17
CA ALA A 86 -1.86 20.24 -1.71
C ALA A 86 -2.34 21.49 -0.97
N ASP A 87 -3.55 21.46 -0.41
CA ASP A 87 -4.10 22.54 0.42
C ASP A 87 -3.72 22.42 1.91
N GLY A 88 -2.84 21.49 2.28
CA GLY A 88 -2.30 21.33 3.63
C GLY A 88 -3.15 20.45 4.56
N PHE A 89 -4.22 19.81 4.09
CA PHE A 89 -4.98 18.87 4.92
C PHE A 89 -4.19 17.59 5.18
N ALA A 90 -4.19 17.13 6.43
CA ALA A 90 -3.72 15.78 6.77
C ALA A 90 -4.74 14.76 6.27
N VAL A 91 -4.35 13.91 5.32
CA VAL A 91 -5.24 12.92 4.69
C VAL A 91 -4.73 11.51 4.93
N ALA A 92 -5.53 10.68 5.57
CA ALA A 92 -5.26 9.25 5.74
C ALA A 92 -6.09 8.43 4.76
N VAL A 93 -5.42 7.62 3.94
CA VAL A 93 -6.07 6.67 3.04
C VAL A 93 -6.19 5.32 3.74
N VAL A 94 -7.42 4.93 4.07
CA VAL A 94 -7.75 3.74 4.87
C VAL A 94 -8.00 2.55 3.94
N ASN A 95 -7.48 1.38 4.34
CA ASN A 95 -7.77 0.14 3.62
C ASN A 95 -9.24 -0.26 3.83
N PRO A 96 -10.02 -0.62 2.77
CA PRO A 96 -11.43 -0.99 2.85
C PRO A 96 -11.74 -2.10 3.86
N LEU A 97 -10.84 -3.09 4.02
CA LEU A 97 -11.02 -4.13 5.02
C LEU A 97 -10.93 -3.58 6.45
N ARG A 98 -10.05 -2.59 6.69
CA ARG A 98 -9.91 -1.99 8.03
C ARG A 98 -11.10 -1.11 8.38
N SER A 99 -11.61 -0.32 7.43
CA SER A 99 -12.81 0.50 7.64
C SER A 99 -14.01 -0.38 7.94
N ARG A 100 -14.17 -1.50 7.19
CA ARG A 100 -15.22 -2.46 7.41
C ARG A 100 -15.18 -3.14 8.79
N LEU A 101 -14.02 -3.68 9.16
CA LEU A 101 -13.82 -4.32 10.46
C LEU A 101 -14.04 -3.35 11.62
N PHE A 102 -13.68 -2.09 11.45
CA PHE A 102 -13.93 -1.04 12.44
C PHE A 102 -15.44 -0.76 12.57
N ALA A 103 -16.15 -0.63 11.45
CA ALA A 103 -17.59 -0.42 11.45
C ALA A 103 -18.34 -1.59 12.12
N GLU A 104 -17.95 -2.83 11.83
CA GLU A 104 -18.50 -4.03 12.48
C GLU A 104 -18.22 -4.04 13.99
N ALA A 105 -17.01 -3.69 14.43
CA ALA A 105 -16.64 -3.59 15.83
C ALA A 105 -17.42 -2.49 16.58
N MET A 106 -17.83 -1.42 15.86
CA MET A 106 -18.68 -0.35 16.39
C MET A 106 -20.19 -0.68 16.34
N GLY A 107 -20.57 -1.90 15.92
CA GLY A 107 -21.97 -2.34 15.80
C GLY A 107 -22.70 -1.78 14.57
N ALA A 108 -22.02 -1.13 13.64
CA ALA A 108 -22.61 -0.64 12.40
C ALA A 108 -22.67 -1.77 11.36
N LEU A 109 -23.75 -2.54 11.37
CA LEU A 109 -23.96 -3.68 10.47
C LEU A 109 -24.55 -3.25 9.11
N ALA A 110 -25.25 -2.12 9.05
CA ALA A 110 -25.80 -1.58 7.82
C ALA A 110 -24.69 -0.97 6.96
N LYS A 111 -24.72 -1.25 5.65
CA LYS A 111 -23.82 -0.65 4.67
C LYS A 111 -24.59 0.35 3.82
N THR A 112 -24.32 1.64 4.05
CA THR A 112 -24.80 2.75 3.23
C THR A 112 -23.72 3.83 3.19
N ASP A 113 -23.61 4.57 2.10
CA ASP A 113 -22.61 5.63 1.90
C ASP A 113 -22.58 6.62 3.09
N ARG A 114 -23.74 6.92 3.67
CA ARG A 114 -23.87 7.79 4.85
C ARG A 114 -23.29 7.17 6.13
N VAL A 115 -23.45 5.86 6.30
CA VAL A 115 -22.85 5.14 7.44
C VAL A 115 -21.34 5.02 7.22
N ASP A 116 -20.92 4.74 5.99
CA ASP A 116 -19.52 4.50 5.66
C ASP A 116 -18.67 5.77 5.86
N CYS A 117 -19.10 6.95 5.38
CA CYS A 117 -18.38 8.19 5.63
C CYS A 117 -18.35 8.60 7.12
N ARG A 118 -19.46 8.35 7.86
CA ARG A 118 -19.50 8.59 9.32
C ARG A 118 -18.52 7.67 10.05
N MET A 119 -18.49 6.38 9.73
CA MET A 119 -17.57 5.44 10.35
C MET A 119 -16.10 5.78 10.04
N LEU A 120 -15.79 6.28 8.83
CA LEU A 120 -14.47 6.79 8.50
C LEU A 120 -14.06 7.99 9.36
N ALA A 121 -14.96 8.93 9.62
CA ALA A 121 -14.68 10.07 10.49
C ALA A 121 -14.37 9.63 11.93
N ILE A 122 -15.21 8.73 12.50
CA ILE A 122 -15.02 8.18 13.85
C ILE A 122 -13.72 7.34 13.90
N LEU A 123 -13.41 6.56 12.85
CA LEU A 123 -12.13 5.85 12.75
C LEU A 123 -10.95 6.81 12.77
N GLY A 124 -11.07 7.94 12.05
CA GLY A 124 -10.07 9.00 12.04
C GLY A 124 -9.77 9.55 13.43
N GLU A 125 -10.82 9.81 14.23
CA GLU A 125 -10.69 10.26 15.62
C GLU A 125 -10.11 9.18 16.54
N SER A 126 -10.67 7.98 16.49
CA SER A 126 -10.35 6.90 17.43
C SER A 126 -8.97 6.30 17.21
N LEU A 127 -8.59 6.05 15.95
CA LEU A 127 -7.34 5.36 15.60
C LEU A 127 -6.23 6.30 15.13
N LYS A 128 -6.53 7.55 14.81
CA LYS A 128 -5.60 8.58 14.33
C LYS A 128 -4.59 8.01 13.31
N PRO A 129 -5.06 7.38 12.22
CA PRO A 129 -4.16 6.81 11.22
C PRO A 129 -3.23 7.89 10.66
N GLY A 130 -1.99 7.52 10.38
CA GLY A 130 -1.00 8.44 9.84
C GLY A 130 -1.45 9.00 8.48
N ALA A 131 -1.26 10.31 8.29
CA ALA A 131 -1.48 10.95 7.00
C ALA A 131 -0.54 10.36 5.94
N ALA A 132 -1.04 10.17 4.72
CA ALA A 132 -0.31 9.61 3.60
C ALA A 132 -0.01 10.72 2.57
N THR A 133 1.23 10.76 2.11
CA THR A 133 1.58 11.59 0.95
C THR A 133 1.03 10.95 -0.33
N PRO A 134 0.37 11.70 -1.21
CA PRO A 134 -0.08 11.17 -2.49
C PRO A 134 1.08 10.64 -3.32
N GLN A 135 0.82 9.54 -4.04
CA GLN A 135 1.79 9.04 -4.99
C GLN A 135 1.91 9.96 -6.21
N SER A 136 3.09 9.97 -6.84
CA SER A 136 3.28 10.65 -8.11
C SER A 136 2.48 9.98 -9.23
N GLU A 137 2.13 10.74 -10.27
CA GLU A 137 1.41 10.19 -11.44
C GLU A 137 2.19 9.08 -12.13
N LEU A 138 3.53 9.20 -12.19
CA LEU A 138 4.40 8.15 -12.68
C LEU A 138 4.23 6.84 -11.88
N MET A 139 4.23 6.91 -10.55
CA MET A 139 4.06 5.71 -9.72
C MET A 139 2.64 5.12 -9.85
N GLU A 140 1.64 5.94 -10.06
CA GLU A 140 0.27 5.47 -10.35
C GLU A 140 0.21 4.76 -11.70
N THR A 141 0.83 5.32 -12.74
CA THR A 141 0.95 4.71 -14.08
C THR A 141 1.69 3.37 -14.01
N LEU A 142 2.84 3.33 -13.35
CA LEU A 142 3.60 2.09 -13.15
C LEU A 142 2.78 1.02 -12.42
N GLN A 143 1.97 1.39 -11.42
CA GLN A 143 1.08 0.46 -10.75
C GLN A 143 -0.02 -0.08 -11.68
N GLU A 144 -0.58 0.74 -12.56
CA GLU A 144 -1.60 0.31 -13.52
C GLU A 144 -1.00 -0.63 -14.57
N LEU A 145 0.15 -0.30 -15.13
CA LEU A 145 0.86 -1.16 -16.09
C LEU A 145 1.27 -2.50 -15.45
N THR A 146 1.81 -2.48 -14.23
CA THR A 146 2.17 -3.71 -13.51
C THR A 146 0.95 -4.60 -13.24
N ARG A 147 -0.20 -4.03 -12.86
CA ARG A 147 -1.44 -4.81 -12.70
C ARG A 147 -1.93 -5.39 -14.02
N CYS A 148 -1.87 -4.63 -15.11
CA CYS A 148 -2.24 -5.09 -16.44
C CYS A 148 -1.33 -6.24 -16.89
N ARG A 149 -0.02 -6.11 -16.68
CA ARG A 149 0.96 -7.15 -16.94
C ARG A 149 0.68 -8.42 -16.13
N ASP A 150 0.38 -8.31 -14.84
CA ASP A 150 0.06 -9.45 -13.97
C ASP A 150 -1.23 -10.15 -14.42
N ALA A 151 -2.23 -9.40 -14.87
CA ALA A 151 -3.46 -9.95 -15.44
C ALA A 151 -3.17 -10.72 -16.75
N ALA A 152 -2.34 -10.19 -17.63
CA ALA A 152 -1.93 -10.86 -18.86
C ALA A 152 -1.16 -12.16 -18.58
N VAL A 153 -0.28 -12.18 -17.58
CA VAL A 153 0.42 -13.40 -17.12
C VAL A 153 -0.55 -14.44 -16.57
N ALA A 154 -1.55 -14.01 -15.80
CA ALA A 154 -2.58 -14.92 -15.30
C ALA A 154 -3.42 -15.51 -16.45
N ALA A 155 -3.82 -14.67 -17.42
CA ALA A 155 -4.54 -15.12 -18.62
C ALA A 155 -3.70 -16.11 -19.44
N ARG A 156 -2.41 -15.83 -19.69
CA ARG A 156 -1.49 -16.76 -20.36
C ARG A 156 -1.44 -18.12 -19.65
N THR A 157 -1.35 -18.11 -18.32
CA THR A 157 -1.29 -19.36 -17.53
C THR A 157 -2.59 -20.17 -17.67
N ALA A 158 -3.75 -19.50 -17.62
CA ALA A 158 -5.06 -20.13 -17.82
C ALA A 158 -5.18 -20.74 -19.21
N LEU A 159 -4.76 -20.01 -20.24
CA LEU A 159 -4.77 -20.50 -21.64
C LEU A 159 -3.84 -21.68 -21.85
N LEU A 160 -2.65 -21.70 -21.23
CA LEU A 160 -1.75 -22.87 -21.27
C LEU A 160 -2.38 -24.09 -20.64
N ASN A 161 -3.01 -23.97 -19.48
CA ASN A 161 -3.71 -25.06 -18.83
C ASN A 161 -4.89 -25.57 -19.69
N GLN A 162 -5.66 -24.64 -20.27
CA GLN A 162 -6.77 -24.99 -21.17
C GLN A 162 -6.27 -25.70 -22.43
N LEU A 163 -5.17 -25.23 -23.02
CA LEU A 163 -4.56 -25.87 -24.20
C LEU A 163 -4.15 -27.29 -23.89
N GLY A 164 -3.55 -27.55 -22.71
CA GLY A 164 -3.15 -28.89 -22.28
C GLY A 164 -4.33 -29.86 -22.09
N ALA A 165 -5.53 -29.34 -21.80
CA ALA A 165 -6.75 -30.14 -21.66
C ALA A 165 -7.60 -30.24 -22.96
N THR A 166 -7.22 -29.53 -24.04
CA THR A 166 -8.02 -29.41 -25.28
C THR A 166 -7.63 -30.47 -26.28
N THR A 167 -8.61 -31.26 -26.74
CA THR A 167 -8.43 -32.28 -27.78
C THR A 167 -8.94 -31.83 -29.16
N ALA A 168 -9.94 -30.92 -29.17
CA ALA A 168 -10.54 -30.40 -30.41
C ALA A 168 -9.58 -29.44 -31.13
N ARG A 169 -9.15 -29.82 -32.35
CA ARG A 169 -8.19 -29.03 -33.14
C ARG A 169 -8.61 -27.56 -33.38
N PRO A 170 -9.88 -27.24 -33.74
CA PRO A 170 -10.28 -25.83 -33.92
C PRO A 170 -10.16 -25.02 -32.64
N ALA A 171 -10.53 -25.58 -31.47
CA ALA A 171 -10.38 -24.93 -30.18
C ALA A 171 -8.92 -24.69 -29.83
N ALA A 172 -8.05 -25.66 -30.06
CA ALA A 172 -6.60 -25.54 -29.83
C ALA A 172 -5.97 -24.43 -30.69
N VAL A 173 -6.43 -24.23 -31.94
CA VAL A 173 -5.97 -23.15 -32.82
C VAL A 173 -6.34 -21.78 -32.23
N GLU A 174 -7.60 -21.62 -31.77
CA GLU A 174 -8.06 -20.37 -31.18
C GLU A 174 -7.36 -20.04 -29.86
N ILE A 175 -7.17 -21.04 -28.98
CA ILE A 175 -6.41 -20.86 -27.74
C ILE A 175 -4.96 -20.43 -28.02
N LYS A 176 -4.31 -21.01 -29.02
CA LYS A 176 -2.96 -20.59 -29.43
C LYS A 176 -2.91 -19.16 -29.96
N ARG A 177 -3.96 -18.69 -30.65
CA ARG A 177 -4.06 -17.30 -31.08
C ARG A 177 -4.13 -16.34 -29.90
N GLN A 178 -5.00 -16.64 -28.91
CA GLN A 178 -5.13 -15.87 -27.69
C GLN A 178 -3.85 -15.88 -26.85
N LEU A 179 -3.16 -17.02 -26.79
CA LEU A 179 -1.88 -17.16 -26.09
C LEU A 179 -0.82 -16.22 -26.64
N ARG A 180 -0.64 -16.17 -27.98
CA ARG A 180 0.28 -15.23 -28.63
C ARG A 180 -0.07 -13.77 -28.31
N ALA A 181 -1.36 -13.41 -28.35
CA ALA A 181 -1.79 -12.06 -28.01
C ALA A 181 -1.44 -11.71 -26.54
N ALA A 182 -1.63 -12.65 -25.62
CA ALA A 182 -1.24 -12.45 -24.21
C ALA A 182 0.28 -12.31 -24.03
N GLU A 183 1.09 -13.09 -24.75
CA GLU A 183 2.55 -13.02 -24.74
C GLU A 183 3.03 -11.65 -25.27
N THR A 184 2.54 -11.22 -26.42
CA THR A 184 2.87 -9.88 -26.97
C THR A 184 2.45 -8.74 -26.02
N ALA A 185 1.29 -8.86 -25.38
CA ALA A 185 0.86 -7.87 -24.38
C ALA A 185 1.81 -7.81 -23.18
N ILE A 186 2.30 -8.96 -22.69
CA ILE A 186 3.28 -9.01 -21.60
C ILE A 186 4.58 -8.31 -22.01
N GLU A 187 5.13 -8.64 -23.18
CA GLU A 187 6.37 -8.05 -23.70
C GLU A 187 6.26 -6.53 -23.84
N ASN A 188 5.17 -6.05 -24.46
CA ASN A 188 4.94 -4.62 -24.61
C ASN A 188 4.82 -3.88 -23.27
N LEU A 189 4.09 -4.46 -22.30
CA LEU A 189 3.92 -3.87 -20.97
C LEU A 189 5.24 -3.87 -20.18
N GLU A 190 6.04 -4.92 -20.28
CA GLU A 190 7.36 -5.00 -19.64
C GLU A 190 8.31 -3.94 -20.22
N ALA A 191 8.36 -3.79 -21.54
CA ALA A 191 9.15 -2.77 -22.21
C ALA A 191 8.74 -1.34 -21.80
N GLU A 192 7.44 -1.04 -21.74
CA GLU A 192 6.94 0.27 -21.32
C GLU A 192 7.27 0.57 -19.85
N ILE A 193 7.11 -0.41 -18.96
CA ILE A 193 7.46 -0.28 -17.54
C ILE A 193 8.96 0.00 -17.38
N GLU A 194 9.81 -0.74 -18.10
CA GLU A 194 11.26 -0.55 -18.05
C GLU A 194 11.66 0.81 -18.61
N ALA A 195 11.05 1.28 -19.70
CA ALA A 195 11.30 2.60 -20.27
C ALA A 195 10.94 3.72 -19.28
N LEU A 196 9.77 3.64 -18.65
CA LEU A 196 9.32 4.62 -17.64
C LEU A 196 10.24 4.65 -16.40
N ILE A 197 10.69 3.48 -15.93
CA ILE A 197 11.63 3.38 -14.81
C ILE A 197 13.00 3.93 -15.22
N GLY A 198 13.46 3.63 -16.44
CA GLY A 198 14.75 4.11 -16.97
C GLY A 198 14.79 5.62 -17.16
N ALA A 199 13.67 6.25 -17.49
CA ALA A 199 13.57 7.70 -17.66
C ALA A 199 13.65 8.47 -16.33
N GLU A 200 13.38 7.84 -15.17
CA GLU A 200 13.46 8.47 -13.86
C GLU A 200 14.73 8.04 -13.12
N PRO A 201 15.76 8.90 -12.97
CA PRO A 201 17.07 8.52 -12.42
C PRO A 201 17.03 7.81 -11.07
N ARG A 202 16.10 8.20 -10.19
CA ARG A 202 15.94 7.57 -8.87
C ARG A 202 15.40 6.15 -8.98
N LEU A 203 14.47 5.90 -9.89
CA LEU A 203 13.90 4.57 -10.11
C LEU A 203 14.89 3.68 -10.85
N ALA A 204 15.59 4.20 -11.86
CA ALA A 204 16.65 3.50 -12.56
C ALA A 204 17.77 3.05 -11.60
N ARG A 205 18.20 3.93 -10.68
CA ARG A 205 19.18 3.58 -9.65
C ARG A 205 18.66 2.49 -8.71
N ARG A 206 17.41 2.57 -8.26
CA ARG A 206 16.78 1.52 -7.44
C ARG A 206 16.72 0.19 -8.19
N LEU A 207 16.37 0.21 -9.47
CA LEU A 207 16.36 -0.99 -10.32
C LEU A 207 17.74 -1.63 -10.37
N ALA A 208 18.78 -0.86 -10.64
CA ALA A 208 20.17 -1.34 -10.68
C ALA A 208 20.62 -1.94 -9.34
N ILE A 209 20.26 -1.30 -8.21
CA ILE A 209 20.54 -1.84 -6.87
C ILE A 209 19.85 -3.17 -6.64
N LEU A 210 18.55 -3.27 -6.93
CA LEU A 210 17.77 -4.47 -6.65
C LEU A 210 18.17 -5.64 -7.54
N THR A 211 18.45 -5.39 -8.84
CA THR A 211 18.88 -6.43 -9.77
C THR A 211 20.31 -6.89 -9.53
N SER A 212 21.14 -6.13 -8.81
CA SER A 212 22.46 -6.59 -8.38
C SER A 212 22.42 -7.75 -7.38
N ILE A 213 21.29 -7.95 -6.68
CA ILE A 213 21.13 -9.04 -5.70
C ILE A 213 20.98 -10.36 -6.44
N PRO A 214 21.87 -11.35 -6.26
CA PRO A 214 21.75 -12.65 -6.93
C PRO A 214 20.44 -13.35 -6.57
N GLY A 215 19.65 -13.65 -7.61
CA GLY A 215 18.31 -14.23 -7.51
C GLY A 215 17.16 -13.22 -7.63
N VAL A 216 17.44 -11.92 -7.68
CA VAL A 216 16.45 -10.88 -7.93
C VAL A 216 16.56 -10.42 -9.39
N GLY A 217 15.64 -10.86 -10.23
CA GLY A 217 15.52 -10.41 -11.62
C GLY A 217 14.69 -9.12 -11.74
N THR A 218 14.67 -8.55 -12.97
CA THR A 218 13.94 -7.31 -13.30
C THR A 218 12.50 -7.30 -12.83
N VAL A 219 11.75 -8.37 -13.09
CA VAL A 219 10.33 -8.49 -12.67
C VAL A 219 10.16 -8.36 -11.16
N THR A 220 11.03 -8.99 -10.37
CA THR A 220 10.97 -8.89 -8.91
C THR A 220 11.39 -7.50 -8.44
N ALA A 221 12.41 -6.91 -9.05
CA ALA A 221 12.87 -5.56 -8.73
C ALA A 221 11.76 -4.52 -9.01
N ILE A 222 11.09 -4.62 -10.16
CA ILE A 222 9.94 -3.78 -10.50
C ILE A 222 8.80 -3.97 -9.47
N ALA A 223 8.48 -5.22 -9.12
CA ALA A 223 7.46 -5.50 -8.11
C ALA A 223 7.79 -4.90 -6.73
N LEU A 224 9.07 -4.83 -6.36
CA LEU A 224 9.54 -4.16 -5.16
C LEU A 224 9.44 -2.63 -5.28
N ILE A 225 9.87 -2.03 -6.40
CA ILE A 225 9.82 -0.58 -6.63
C ILE A 225 8.37 -0.08 -6.61
N VAL A 226 7.51 -0.75 -7.37
CA VAL A 226 6.11 -0.32 -7.60
C VAL A 226 5.21 -0.73 -6.44
N GLY A 227 5.42 -1.93 -5.92
CA GLY A 227 4.58 -2.51 -4.87
C GLY A 227 5.02 -2.19 -3.44
N LEU A 228 6.23 -1.66 -3.25
CA LEU A 228 6.80 -1.28 -1.95
C LEU A 228 7.48 0.09 -2.08
N ALA A 229 6.68 1.13 -2.35
CA ALA A 229 7.19 2.48 -2.58
C ALA A 229 8.08 3.01 -1.42
N GLU A 230 7.84 2.52 -0.20
CA GLU A 230 8.57 2.84 1.02
C GLU A 230 9.92 2.12 1.14
N ILE A 231 10.30 1.27 0.17
CA ILE A 231 11.59 0.55 0.19
C ILE A 231 12.77 1.52 0.32
N GLY A 232 13.68 1.23 1.21
CA GLY A 232 14.81 2.09 1.55
C GLY A 232 14.54 3.02 2.75
N SER A 233 13.30 3.09 3.28
CA SER A 233 12.97 3.90 4.47
C SER A 233 12.41 3.07 5.62
N LEU A 234 12.27 1.76 5.46
CA LEU A 234 11.65 0.87 6.42
C LEU A 234 12.69 0.27 7.38
N SER A 235 12.30 0.04 8.62
CA SER A 235 13.06 -0.88 9.49
C SER A 235 12.89 -2.33 9.00
N ALA A 236 13.82 -3.21 9.38
CA ALA A 236 13.77 -4.63 9.01
C ALA A 236 12.45 -5.32 9.42
N LYS A 237 11.88 -4.94 10.58
CA LYS A 237 10.58 -5.44 11.05
C LYS A 237 9.43 -4.93 10.18
N GLN A 238 9.42 -3.64 9.85
CA GLN A 238 8.40 -3.04 8.97
C GLN A 238 8.45 -3.62 7.56
N ALA A 239 9.64 -3.78 6.96
CA ALA A 239 9.80 -4.39 5.64
C ALA A 239 9.22 -5.81 5.58
N ALA A 240 9.50 -6.64 6.60
CA ALA A 240 8.94 -7.98 6.69
C ALA A 240 7.42 -7.98 6.92
N MET A 241 6.90 -7.06 7.74
CA MET A 241 5.48 -6.99 8.09
C MET A 241 4.63 -6.50 6.91
N ILE A 242 5.05 -5.44 6.20
CA ILE A 242 4.29 -4.84 5.11
C ILE A 242 4.14 -5.79 3.92
N VAL A 243 5.09 -6.70 3.70
CA VAL A 243 5.03 -7.76 2.70
C VAL A 243 4.30 -9.01 3.21
N GLY A 244 4.02 -9.08 4.52
CA GLY A 244 3.37 -10.23 5.16
C GLY A 244 4.28 -11.44 5.31
N LEU A 245 5.57 -11.20 5.63
CA LEU A 245 6.60 -12.21 5.89
C LEU A 245 7.02 -12.26 7.36
N ALA A 246 6.41 -11.42 8.20
CA ALA A 246 6.60 -11.50 9.64
C ALA A 246 5.77 -12.67 10.21
N PRO A 247 6.37 -13.58 10.99
CA PRO A 247 5.62 -14.64 11.65
C PRO A 247 4.75 -14.04 12.76
N ILE A 248 3.46 -14.27 12.69
CA ILE A 248 2.48 -13.81 13.67
C ILE A 248 2.32 -14.91 14.72
N ALA A 249 2.44 -14.53 15.99
CA ALA A 249 2.17 -15.43 17.12
C ALA A 249 0.66 -15.67 17.26
N TRP A 250 0.30 -16.88 17.60
CA TRP A 250 -1.06 -17.26 17.91
C TRP A 250 -1.04 -18.05 19.24
N ASP A 251 -0.63 -17.35 20.28
CA ASP A 251 -0.47 -17.93 21.60
C ASP A 251 -1.68 -17.58 22.45
N SER A 252 -2.22 -18.51 23.22
CA SER A 252 -3.32 -18.28 24.15
C SER A 252 -3.07 -19.05 25.45
N GLY A 253 -3.01 -18.36 26.58
CA GLY A 253 -2.74 -18.96 27.88
C GLY A 253 -1.43 -19.75 27.89
N GLN A 254 -1.48 -21.03 28.23
CA GLN A 254 -0.33 -21.94 28.23
C GLN A 254 -0.04 -22.58 26.85
N SER A 255 -0.95 -22.40 25.87
CA SER A 255 -0.78 -22.97 24.52
C SER A 255 0.05 -22.06 23.63
N ARG A 256 1.15 -22.60 23.08
CA ARG A 256 1.97 -21.94 22.05
C ARG A 256 1.56 -22.44 20.68
N GLY A 257 0.84 -21.59 19.92
CA GLY A 257 0.40 -21.91 18.57
C GLY A 257 1.53 -21.86 17.55
N THR A 258 1.32 -22.52 16.42
CA THR A 258 2.24 -22.47 15.26
C THR A 258 2.22 -21.08 14.67
N ARG A 259 3.39 -20.51 14.42
CA ARG A 259 3.52 -19.19 13.83
C ARG A 259 3.29 -19.23 12.32
N HIS A 260 2.38 -18.38 11.86
CA HIS A 260 2.03 -18.27 10.45
C HIS A 260 2.26 -16.86 9.91
N ILE A 261 2.57 -16.75 8.62
CA ILE A 261 2.57 -15.47 7.92
C ILE A 261 1.14 -15.12 7.50
N LYS A 262 0.72 -13.84 7.67
CA LYS A 262 -0.63 -13.37 7.32
C LYS A 262 -0.60 -11.93 6.85
N GLY A 263 -1.54 -11.56 5.99
CA GLY A 263 -1.72 -10.17 5.53
C GLY A 263 -0.61 -9.69 4.60
N GLY A 264 -0.37 -8.40 4.61
CA GLY A 264 0.64 -7.72 3.79
C GLY A 264 0.34 -7.69 2.29
N ARG A 265 1.29 -7.16 1.52
CA ARG A 265 1.18 -6.95 0.06
C ARG A 265 1.42 -8.25 -0.70
N ALA A 266 0.35 -8.99 -0.99
CA ALA A 266 0.43 -10.34 -1.58
C ALA A 266 1.12 -10.38 -2.96
N HIS A 267 0.99 -9.35 -3.79
CA HIS A 267 1.67 -9.27 -5.10
C HIS A 267 3.19 -9.20 -4.94
N VAL A 268 3.70 -8.38 -4.02
CA VAL A 268 5.15 -8.31 -3.70
C VAL A 268 5.64 -9.64 -3.14
N ARG A 269 4.87 -10.25 -2.25
CA ARG A 269 5.23 -11.55 -1.68
C ARG A 269 5.32 -12.65 -2.73
N ARG A 270 4.45 -12.66 -3.76
CA ARG A 270 4.53 -13.62 -4.89
C ARG A 270 5.81 -13.44 -5.71
N ALA A 271 6.17 -12.19 -6.02
CA ALA A 271 7.41 -11.90 -6.74
C ALA A 271 8.65 -12.33 -5.93
N LEU A 272 8.67 -12.05 -4.62
CA LEU A 272 9.75 -12.46 -3.72
C LEU A 272 9.85 -13.99 -3.59
N TYR A 273 8.77 -14.75 -3.74
CA TYR A 273 8.82 -16.20 -3.69
C TYR A 273 9.69 -16.77 -4.82
N MET A 274 9.49 -16.30 -6.05
CA MET A 274 10.29 -16.73 -7.19
C MET A 274 11.74 -16.27 -7.07
N ALA A 275 11.97 -15.07 -6.59
CA ALA A 275 13.31 -14.58 -6.28
C ALA A 275 14.00 -15.45 -5.20
N ALA A 276 13.28 -15.86 -4.17
CA ALA A 276 13.82 -16.74 -3.12
C ALA A 276 14.18 -18.13 -3.65
N VAL A 277 13.37 -18.71 -4.54
CA VAL A 277 13.68 -19.98 -5.21
C VAL A 277 14.97 -19.89 -6.03
N SER A 278 15.16 -18.78 -6.75
CA SER A 278 16.40 -18.51 -7.50
C SER A 278 17.58 -18.27 -6.56
N ALA A 279 17.42 -17.39 -5.57
CA ALA A 279 18.47 -17.00 -4.63
C ALA A 279 18.96 -18.18 -3.77
N ALA A 280 18.06 -19.10 -3.41
CA ALA A 280 18.44 -20.35 -2.70
C ALA A 280 19.35 -21.27 -3.53
N ARG A 281 19.53 -20.98 -4.82
CA ARG A 281 20.44 -21.71 -5.72
C ARG A 281 21.69 -20.92 -6.07
N CYS A 282 21.55 -19.64 -6.41
CA CYS A 282 22.64 -18.83 -6.97
C CYS A 282 23.30 -17.86 -5.97
N ASN A 283 22.65 -17.54 -4.84
CA ASN A 283 23.24 -16.66 -3.83
C ASN A 283 23.87 -17.50 -2.72
N ARG A 284 25.21 -17.54 -2.66
CA ARG A 284 25.98 -18.39 -1.73
C ARG A 284 25.52 -18.27 -0.28
N ALA A 285 25.33 -17.04 0.22
CA ALA A 285 24.93 -16.79 1.62
C ALA A 285 23.50 -17.24 1.90
N LEU A 286 22.56 -16.98 0.95
CA LEU A 286 21.16 -17.37 1.10
C LEU A 286 20.97 -18.86 0.89
N LYS A 287 21.77 -19.49 0.01
CA LYS A 287 21.81 -20.95 -0.15
C LYS A 287 22.24 -21.62 1.16
N ALA A 288 23.37 -21.21 1.73
CA ALA A 288 23.85 -21.75 3.00
C ALA A 288 22.82 -21.58 4.14
N PHE A 289 22.12 -20.44 4.16
CA PHE A 289 21.03 -20.22 5.11
C PHE A 289 19.84 -21.15 4.88
N TYR A 290 19.44 -21.35 3.63
CA TYR A 290 18.36 -22.25 3.24
C TYR A 290 18.69 -23.70 3.63
N ASP A 291 19.88 -24.20 3.25
CA ASP A 291 20.34 -25.55 3.52
C ASP A 291 20.40 -25.82 5.05
N ARG A 292 20.91 -24.87 5.84
CA ARG A 292 20.93 -24.97 7.30
C ARG A 292 19.51 -25.11 7.88
N LEU A 293 18.51 -24.41 7.35
CA LEU A 293 17.12 -24.54 7.82
C LEU A 293 16.55 -25.93 7.51
N LEU A 294 16.89 -26.52 6.37
CA LEU A 294 16.47 -27.88 6.02
C LEU A 294 17.11 -28.90 6.96
N VAL A 295 18.41 -28.80 7.21
CA VAL A 295 19.12 -29.66 8.19
C VAL A 295 18.50 -29.55 9.59
N ASN A 296 18.03 -28.36 9.97
CA ASN A 296 17.31 -28.14 11.24
C ASN A 296 15.83 -28.57 11.19
N GLY A 297 15.44 -29.42 10.24
CA GLY A 297 14.10 -30.01 10.14
C GLY A 297 12.98 -29.05 9.68
N LYS A 298 13.30 -27.89 9.12
CA LYS A 298 12.28 -27.01 8.53
C LYS A 298 11.86 -27.52 7.16
N THR A 299 10.55 -27.46 6.87
CA THR A 299 10.07 -27.82 5.54
C THR A 299 10.57 -26.84 4.47
N PRO A 300 10.75 -27.27 3.21
CA PRO A 300 11.26 -26.40 2.13
C PRO A 300 10.51 -25.09 1.97
N LYS A 301 9.19 -25.13 2.09
CA LYS A 301 8.35 -23.93 1.98
C LYS A 301 8.59 -22.93 3.12
N VAL A 302 8.79 -23.42 4.34
CA VAL A 302 9.12 -22.58 5.51
C VAL A 302 10.51 -21.97 5.35
N ALA A 303 11.48 -22.75 4.88
CA ALA A 303 12.84 -22.28 4.61
C ALA A 303 12.84 -21.19 3.52
N LEU A 304 12.08 -21.35 2.42
CA LEU A 304 11.92 -20.33 1.38
C LEU A 304 11.30 -19.05 1.92
N ILE A 305 10.28 -19.13 2.79
CA ILE A 305 9.68 -17.94 3.42
C ILE A 305 10.72 -17.19 4.26
N ALA A 306 11.61 -17.90 4.94
CA ALA A 306 12.70 -17.27 5.69
C ALA A 306 13.72 -16.60 4.74
N VAL A 307 14.03 -17.19 3.59
CA VAL A 307 14.85 -16.57 2.54
C VAL A 307 14.18 -15.31 1.98
N MET A 308 12.87 -15.37 1.68
CA MET A 308 12.10 -14.19 1.23
C MET A 308 12.21 -13.03 2.22
N ARG A 309 12.10 -13.33 3.53
CA ARG A 309 12.24 -12.32 4.58
C ARG A 309 13.64 -11.71 4.57
N LYS A 310 14.69 -12.51 4.42
CA LYS A 310 16.05 -11.99 4.29
C LYS A 310 16.23 -11.15 3.03
N LEU A 311 15.68 -11.58 1.91
CA LEU A 311 15.74 -10.84 0.64
C LEU A 311 15.10 -9.46 0.73
N VAL A 312 13.89 -9.34 1.28
CA VAL A 312 13.24 -8.03 1.39
C VAL A 312 13.96 -7.09 2.35
N ILE A 313 14.53 -7.63 3.43
CA ILE A 313 15.34 -6.84 4.38
C ILE A 313 16.63 -6.37 3.69
N LEU A 314 17.34 -7.27 2.99
CA LEU A 314 18.54 -6.95 2.23
C LEU A 314 18.25 -5.89 1.15
N ALA A 315 17.19 -6.08 0.37
CA ALA A 315 16.76 -5.12 -0.65
C ALA A 315 16.49 -3.73 -0.04
N ASN A 316 15.78 -3.67 1.09
CA ASN A 316 15.52 -2.42 1.80
C ASN A 316 16.81 -1.76 2.30
N THR A 317 17.75 -2.52 2.87
CA THR A 317 19.03 -2.01 3.35
C THR A 317 19.87 -1.44 2.20
N LEU A 318 20.02 -2.16 1.09
CA LEU A 318 20.81 -1.72 -0.06
C LEU A 318 20.24 -0.45 -0.71
N VAL A 319 18.92 -0.35 -0.82
CA VAL A 319 18.26 0.86 -1.33
C VAL A 319 18.43 2.03 -0.36
N CYS A 320 18.35 1.80 0.97
CA CYS A 320 18.60 2.82 1.98
C CYS A 320 20.04 3.37 1.90
N GLU A 321 21.01 2.48 1.76
CA GLU A 321 22.46 2.81 1.65
C GLU A 321 22.86 3.27 0.24
N ASN A 322 21.93 3.26 -0.71
CA ASN A 322 22.15 3.60 -2.12
C ASN A 322 23.34 2.87 -2.76
N ARG A 323 23.57 1.61 -2.40
CA ARG A 323 24.67 0.78 -2.93
C ARG A 323 24.18 -0.51 -3.56
N THR A 324 24.92 -1.03 -4.51
CA THR A 324 24.72 -2.36 -5.09
C THR A 324 25.13 -3.46 -4.12
N TRP A 325 24.63 -4.66 -4.38
CA TRP A 325 25.07 -5.84 -3.64
C TRP A 325 26.51 -6.20 -4.00
N GLU A 326 27.28 -6.55 -3.00
CA GLU A 326 28.63 -7.06 -3.14
C GLU A 326 28.77 -8.37 -2.40
N PRO A 327 29.47 -9.38 -2.96
CA PRO A 327 29.76 -10.60 -2.23
C PRO A 327 30.63 -10.27 -1.00
N HIS A 328 30.12 -10.60 0.20
CA HIS A 328 31.01 -10.61 1.35
C HIS A 328 32.03 -11.72 1.16
N HIS A 329 33.27 -11.34 0.92
CA HIS A 329 34.39 -12.27 1.09
C HIS A 329 34.48 -12.59 2.59
N ALA A 330 34.05 -13.82 2.98
CA ALA A 330 34.21 -14.35 4.32
C ALA A 330 35.62 -14.86 4.49
#